data_df80732ced2e8b78e8f519a8cdb003d8
#
_entry.id   df80732ced2e8b78e8f519a8cdb003d8
#
_cell.length_a   1.000
_cell.length_b   1.000
_cell.length_c   1.000
_cell.angle_alpha   90.00
_cell.angle_beta   90.00
_cell.angle_gamma   90.00
#
_symmetry.space_group_name_H-M   'P 1'
#
loop_
_entity.id
_entity.type
_entity.pdbx_description
1 polymer ?
#
loop_
_entity_poly.entity_id
_entity_poly.type
_entity_poly.pdbx_seq_one_letter_code
_entity_poly.pdbx_strand_id
1 'polypeptide(L)'
;MLVKPTDKVFAGELLIRLQDEEVRARLATAEAQVAMRKRARNDQTASNRVIDRRRSEDAVGDAERAVVDARAAIDTASIARRAGTGSEGDVETARAAYARALDRLKLERLELRKLLNDSSVPLPVAVDGQLNVARTELAGAEAALEKLMIRAPIDGTVLQLNGRAGELASPSSTHPLLVLGNVSKLRVRAEVDERDFGDIKLGQVALVRTNAFRGREIAGKVSSIAPMVDAGRISQRGQRSMTDVNVVEVLVDLVEPGPLAVGMKVDVYFRPEGAATQ
;
A
#
# COMPACT_ATOMS: atom_id res chain seq x y z
N MET A 1 1.76 -4.37 16.50
CA MET A 1 0.79 -4.99 15.59
C MET A 1 -0.57 -4.37 15.84
N LEU A 2 -1.23 -3.84 14.80
CA LEU A 2 -2.51 -3.11 14.92
C LEU A 2 -3.66 -3.83 14.20
N VAL A 3 -3.37 -4.96 13.55
CA VAL A 3 -4.34 -5.76 12.79
C VAL A 3 -4.28 -7.22 13.20
N LYS A 4 -5.36 -7.94 12.92
CA LYS A 4 -5.51 -9.38 13.11
C LYS A 4 -5.75 -10.07 11.77
N PRO A 5 -5.49 -11.39 11.65
CA PRO A 5 -5.96 -12.16 10.50
C PRO A 5 -7.47 -11.97 10.29
N THR A 6 -7.89 -11.90 9.03
CA THR A 6 -9.27 -11.63 8.57
C THR A 6 -9.74 -10.18 8.63
N ASP A 7 -8.97 -9.25 9.21
CA ASP A 7 -9.34 -7.84 9.21
C ASP A 7 -9.36 -7.27 7.78
N LYS A 8 -10.41 -6.52 7.47
CA LYS A 8 -10.50 -5.71 6.26
C LYS A 8 -9.77 -4.39 6.49
N VAL A 9 -8.91 -4.03 5.56
CA VAL A 9 -8.10 -2.82 5.61
C VAL A 9 -8.19 -2.05 4.30
N PHE A 10 -7.99 -0.75 4.38
CA PHE A 10 -8.00 0.14 3.23
C PHE A 10 -6.59 0.60 2.86
N ALA A 11 -6.39 0.96 1.61
CA ALA A 11 -5.12 1.50 1.14
C ALA A 11 -4.65 2.68 2.01
N GLY A 12 -3.38 2.67 2.41
CA GLY A 12 -2.76 3.66 3.29
C GLY A 12 -3.01 3.45 4.78
N GLU A 13 -3.86 2.51 5.18
CA GLU A 13 -4.16 2.22 6.58
C GLU A 13 -2.96 1.60 7.31
N LEU A 14 -2.67 2.07 8.53
CA LEU A 14 -1.54 1.61 9.33
C LEU A 14 -1.81 0.19 9.88
N LEU A 15 -0.92 -0.74 9.53
CA LEU A 15 -1.01 -2.15 9.90
C LEU A 15 -0.08 -2.54 11.04
N ILE A 16 1.18 -2.08 10.95
CA ILE A 16 2.22 -2.40 11.93
C ILE A 16 3.00 -1.13 12.20
N ARG A 17 3.31 -0.86 13.48
CA ARG A 17 4.27 0.15 13.90
C ARG A 17 5.51 -0.57 14.44
N LEU A 18 6.66 -0.30 13.85
CA LEU A 18 7.94 -0.72 14.39
C LEU A 18 8.36 0.20 15.55
N GLN A 19 9.42 -0.17 16.27
CA GLN A 19 9.97 0.66 17.34
C GLN A 19 10.52 1.96 16.75
N ASP A 20 10.05 3.09 17.26
CA ASP A 20 10.25 4.41 16.64
C ASP A 20 10.85 5.48 17.58
N GLU A 21 11.21 5.10 18.82
CA GLU A 21 11.67 6.04 19.85
C GLU A 21 12.89 6.87 19.43
N GLU A 22 13.91 6.23 18.85
CA GLU A 22 15.11 6.92 18.39
C GLU A 22 14.80 7.88 17.23
N VAL A 23 13.96 7.45 16.28
CA VAL A 23 13.60 8.27 15.12
C VAL A 23 12.74 9.44 15.55
N ARG A 24 11.85 9.26 16.52
CA ARG A 24 11.06 10.36 17.12
C ARG A 24 11.95 11.38 17.83
N ALA A 25 12.97 10.93 18.54
CA ALA A 25 13.92 11.87 19.16
C ALA A 25 14.67 12.69 18.10
N ARG A 26 15.07 12.09 17.00
CA ARG A 26 15.67 12.79 15.84
C ARG A 26 14.70 13.77 15.20
N LEU A 27 13.45 13.39 15.04
CA LEU A 27 12.39 14.26 14.53
C LEU A 27 12.22 15.50 15.41
N ALA A 28 12.06 15.31 16.72
CA ALA A 28 11.94 16.41 17.67
C ALA A 28 13.15 17.39 17.64
N THR A 29 14.36 16.84 17.46
CA THR A 29 15.58 17.66 17.31
C THR A 29 15.53 18.48 16.01
N ALA A 30 15.12 17.88 14.89
CA ALA A 30 15.00 18.58 13.61
C ALA A 30 13.91 19.67 13.65
N GLU A 31 12.78 19.40 14.27
CA GLU A 31 11.72 20.40 14.51
C GLU A 31 12.22 21.61 15.31
N ALA A 32 12.96 21.34 16.40
CA ALA A 32 13.55 22.40 17.20
C ALA A 32 14.56 23.24 16.40
N GLN A 33 15.36 22.63 15.53
CA GLN A 33 16.29 23.32 14.64
C GLN A 33 15.55 24.22 13.65
N VAL A 34 14.49 23.73 13.00
CA VAL A 34 13.65 24.53 12.11
C VAL A 34 13.08 25.72 12.84
N ALA A 35 12.53 25.53 14.05
CA ALA A 35 11.98 26.62 14.87
C ALA A 35 13.03 27.68 15.20
N MET A 36 14.25 27.27 15.60
CA MET A 36 15.36 28.16 15.89
C MET A 36 15.81 28.97 14.65
N ARG A 37 15.99 28.29 13.51
CA ARG A 37 16.39 28.94 12.25
C ARG A 37 15.30 29.87 11.72
N LYS A 38 14.03 29.54 11.90
CA LYS A 38 12.89 30.40 11.54
C LYS A 38 12.88 31.68 12.35
N ARG A 39 13.15 31.61 13.65
CA ARG A 39 13.30 32.82 14.54
C ARG A 39 14.45 33.68 14.05
N ALA A 40 15.66 33.13 13.92
CA ALA A 40 16.83 33.86 13.46
C ALA A 40 16.64 34.56 12.11
N ARG A 41 15.87 33.92 11.19
CA ARG A 41 15.49 34.53 9.91
C ARG A 41 14.54 35.74 10.13
N ASN A 42 13.56 35.59 10.98
CA ASN A 42 12.53 36.62 11.20
C ASN A 42 13.08 37.86 11.92
N ASP A 43 14.16 37.72 12.70
CA ASP A 43 14.85 38.80 13.37
C ASP A 43 15.62 39.73 12.41
N GLN A 44 15.80 39.31 11.15
CA GLN A 44 16.49 40.11 10.14
C GLN A 44 15.54 41.05 9.40
N THR A 45 15.96 42.31 9.26
CA THR A 45 15.27 43.32 8.45
C THR A 45 15.26 42.87 6.97
N ALA A 46 14.09 42.90 6.34
CA ALA A 46 13.90 42.44 4.96
C ALA A 46 12.97 43.41 4.21
N SER A 47 13.14 43.48 2.87
CA SER A 47 12.21 44.22 2.02
C SER A 47 10.86 43.51 1.96
N ASN A 48 9.79 44.25 1.61
CA ASN A 48 8.43 43.69 1.51
C ASN A 48 8.36 42.44 0.62
N ARG A 49 9.04 42.41 -0.51
CA ARG A 49 9.07 41.24 -1.44
C ARG A 49 9.75 40.03 -0.83
N VAL A 50 10.80 40.22 -0.03
CA VAL A 50 11.43 39.15 0.73
C VAL A 50 10.47 38.64 1.81
N ILE A 51 9.75 39.53 2.46
CA ILE A 51 8.72 39.19 3.47
C ILE A 51 7.61 38.35 2.81
N ASP A 52 7.12 38.76 1.65
CA ASP A 52 6.06 38.03 0.93
C ASP A 52 6.52 36.63 0.52
N ARG A 53 7.75 36.49 -0.01
CA ARG A 53 8.33 35.19 -0.30
C ARG A 53 8.43 34.33 0.95
N ARG A 54 8.99 34.85 2.05
CA ARG A 54 9.11 34.12 3.32
C ARG A 54 7.76 33.69 3.90
N ARG A 55 6.74 34.54 3.75
CA ARG A 55 5.37 34.22 4.15
C ARG A 55 4.81 33.04 3.34
N SER A 56 5.03 33.04 2.02
CA SER A 56 4.59 31.95 1.15
C SER A 56 5.37 30.64 1.41
N GLU A 57 6.69 30.71 1.67
CA GLU A 57 7.50 29.56 2.10
C GLU A 57 7.00 28.97 3.44
N ASP A 58 6.61 29.83 4.40
CA ASP A 58 6.06 29.39 5.67
C ASP A 58 4.66 28.78 5.50
N ALA A 59 3.83 29.34 4.63
CA ALA A 59 2.50 28.78 4.32
C ALA A 59 2.60 27.37 3.72
N VAL A 60 3.59 27.12 2.85
CA VAL A 60 3.87 25.76 2.35
C VAL A 60 4.27 24.83 3.51
N GLY A 61 5.19 25.25 4.38
CA GLY A 61 5.60 24.44 5.52
C GLY A 61 4.46 24.16 6.52
N ASP A 62 3.56 25.12 6.72
CA ASP A 62 2.36 24.93 7.56
C ASP A 62 1.37 23.96 6.90
N ALA A 63 1.20 24.04 5.57
CA ALA A 63 0.36 23.11 4.83
C ALA A 63 0.94 21.67 4.80
N GLU A 64 2.27 21.53 4.72
CA GLU A 64 2.95 20.24 4.85
C GLU A 64 2.70 19.59 6.20
N ARG A 65 2.83 20.34 7.29
CA ARG A 65 2.49 19.85 8.64
C ARG A 65 1.02 19.44 8.75
N ALA A 66 0.10 20.24 8.20
CA ALA A 66 -1.32 19.91 8.21
C ALA A 66 -1.63 18.60 7.49
N VAL A 67 -0.88 18.25 6.44
CA VAL A 67 -1.00 16.94 5.76
C VAL A 67 -0.52 15.81 6.67
N VAL A 68 0.60 15.98 7.36
CA VAL A 68 1.12 14.98 8.32
C VAL A 68 0.11 14.75 9.46
N ASP A 69 -0.39 15.83 10.05
CA ASP A 69 -1.37 15.78 11.15
C ASP A 69 -2.67 15.12 10.72
N ALA A 70 -3.18 15.47 9.52
CA ALA A 70 -4.39 14.87 8.97
C ALA A 70 -4.21 13.38 8.67
N ARG A 71 -2.99 12.95 8.28
CA ARG A 71 -2.67 11.53 8.12
C ARG A 71 -2.67 10.79 9.45
N ALA A 72 -2.07 11.36 10.47
CA ALA A 72 -2.08 10.79 11.82
C ALA A 72 -3.51 10.67 12.37
N ALA A 73 -4.40 11.60 12.02
CA ALA A 73 -5.82 11.52 12.39
C ALA A 73 -6.52 10.32 11.72
N ILE A 74 -6.21 10.00 10.46
CA ILE A 74 -6.71 8.78 9.80
C ILE A 74 -6.24 7.52 10.55
N ASP A 75 -4.96 7.47 10.93
CA ASP A 75 -4.41 6.33 11.66
C ASP A 75 -5.13 6.15 12.99
N THR A 76 -5.33 7.24 13.74
CA THR A 76 -6.05 7.24 15.02
C THR A 76 -7.50 6.76 14.86
N ALA A 77 -8.23 7.30 13.89
CA ALA A 77 -9.62 6.91 13.61
C ALA A 77 -9.72 5.43 13.18
N SER A 78 -8.78 4.96 12.36
CA SER A 78 -8.74 3.56 11.91
C SER A 78 -8.47 2.58 13.05
N ILE A 79 -7.56 2.94 13.96
CA ILE A 79 -7.27 2.16 15.17
C ILE A 79 -8.50 2.12 16.09
N ALA A 80 -9.14 3.27 16.34
CA ALA A 80 -10.35 3.36 17.17
C ALA A 80 -11.51 2.53 16.59
N ARG A 81 -11.72 2.58 15.29
CA ARG A 81 -12.72 1.74 14.59
C ARG A 81 -12.46 0.25 14.83
N ARG A 82 -11.24 -0.24 14.69
CA ARG A 82 -10.89 -1.64 14.93
C ARG A 82 -11.06 -2.04 16.41
N ALA A 83 -10.79 -1.13 17.32
CA ALA A 83 -11.03 -1.34 18.76
C ALA A 83 -12.52 -1.32 19.16
N GLY A 84 -13.42 -0.99 18.22
CA GLY A 84 -14.86 -0.85 18.48
C GLY A 84 -15.24 0.42 19.23
N THR A 85 -14.32 1.39 19.35
CA THR A 85 -14.53 2.68 20.04
C THR A 85 -14.75 3.85 19.07
N GLY A 86 -14.61 3.62 17.76
CA GLY A 86 -14.82 4.59 16.70
C GLY A 86 -15.73 4.05 15.61
N SER A 87 -16.23 4.94 14.74
CA SER A 87 -17.13 4.64 13.63
C SER A 87 -16.42 4.69 12.27
N GLU A 88 -17.03 4.10 11.24
CA GLU A 88 -16.58 4.27 9.85
C GLU A 88 -16.67 5.74 9.40
N GLY A 89 -17.70 6.47 9.87
CA GLY A 89 -17.87 7.89 9.58
C GLY A 89 -16.71 8.76 10.11
N ASP A 90 -16.08 8.37 11.23
CA ASP A 90 -14.90 9.08 11.76
C ASP A 90 -13.70 8.90 10.82
N VAL A 91 -13.52 7.70 10.28
CA VAL A 91 -12.45 7.41 9.30
C VAL A 91 -12.69 8.19 8.00
N GLU A 92 -13.92 8.23 7.49
CA GLU A 92 -14.25 9.00 6.28
C GLU A 92 -14.05 10.50 6.49
N THR A 93 -14.43 11.01 7.65
CA THR A 93 -14.22 12.42 8.01
C THR A 93 -12.72 12.77 8.04
N ALA A 94 -11.91 11.91 8.63
CA ALA A 94 -10.44 12.07 8.66
C ALA A 94 -9.84 12.01 7.24
N ARG A 95 -10.30 11.10 6.38
CA ARG A 95 -9.88 11.03 4.97
C ARG A 95 -10.24 12.28 4.18
N ALA A 96 -11.44 12.80 4.38
CA ALA A 96 -11.85 14.05 3.75
C ALA A 96 -11.01 15.25 4.23
N ALA A 97 -10.61 15.28 5.50
CA ALA A 97 -9.70 16.28 6.03
C ALA A 97 -8.31 16.18 5.41
N TYR A 98 -7.78 14.97 5.25
CA TYR A 98 -6.51 14.72 4.58
C TYR A 98 -6.53 15.15 3.11
N ALA A 99 -7.58 14.85 2.36
CA ALA A 99 -7.74 15.29 0.98
C ALA A 99 -7.72 16.82 0.89
N ARG A 100 -8.44 17.52 1.77
CA ARG A 100 -8.44 19.00 1.83
C ARG A 100 -7.07 19.56 2.17
N ALA A 101 -6.32 18.93 3.07
CA ALA A 101 -4.95 19.35 3.42
C ALA A 101 -4.01 19.21 2.21
N LEU A 102 -4.11 18.11 1.44
CA LEU A 102 -3.35 17.91 0.20
C LEU A 102 -3.66 18.96 -0.87
N ASP A 103 -4.93 19.31 -1.05
CA ASP A 103 -5.33 20.31 -2.03
C ASP A 103 -4.83 21.71 -1.61
N ARG A 104 -4.90 22.04 -0.33
CA ARG A 104 -4.31 23.27 0.18
C ARG A 104 -2.81 23.33 -0.07
N LEU A 105 -2.08 22.24 0.22
CA LEU A 105 -0.64 22.17 -0.04
C LEU A 105 -0.31 22.42 -1.51
N LYS A 106 -1.10 21.85 -2.44
CA LYS A 106 -0.94 22.11 -3.88
C LYS A 106 -1.08 23.58 -4.22
N LEU A 107 -2.08 24.26 -3.65
CA LEU A 107 -2.34 25.68 -3.89
C LEU A 107 -1.18 26.56 -3.35
N GLU A 108 -0.73 26.32 -2.11
CA GLU A 108 0.37 27.07 -1.52
C GLU A 108 1.68 26.87 -2.32
N ARG A 109 1.96 25.66 -2.78
CA ARG A 109 3.13 25.38 -3.65
C ARG A 109 3.05 26.09 -5.00
N LEU A 110 1.86 26.20 -5.59
CA LEU A 110 1.66 26.97 -6.83
C LEU A 110 1.91 28.47 -6.62
N GLU A 111 1.44 29.02 -5.51
CA GLU A 111 1.64 30.42 -5.16
C GLU A 111 3.13 30.73 -4.93
N LEU A 112 3.82 29.91 -4.15
CA LEU A 112 5.27 30.04 -3.96
C LEU A 112 6.02 29.96 -5.30
N ARG A 113 5.65 29.06 -6.19
CA ARG A 113 6.28 28.94 -7.51
C ARG A 113 6.11 30.19 -8.36
N LYS A 114 4.94 30.85 -8.30
CA LYS A 114 4.72 32.13 -8.98
C LYS A 114 5.66 33.21 -8.46
N LEU A 115 5.80 33.32 -7.14
CA LEU A 115 6.71 34.27 -6.49
C LEU A 115 8.17 34.01 -6.82
N LEU A 116 8.59 32.74 -6.86
CA LEU A 116 9.98 32.36 -7.21
C LEU A 116 10.32 32.62 -8.68
N ASN A 117 9.33 32.62 -9.57
CA ASN A 117 9.51 32.93 -10.99
C ASN A 117 9.53 34.45 -11.27
N ASP A 118 9.19 35.29 -10.30
CA ASP A 118 9.27 36.74 -10.43
C ASP A 118 10.72 37.21 -10.23
N SER A 119 11.37 37.66 -11.29
CA SER A 119 12.75 38.16 -11.29
C SER A 119 12.97 39.36 -10.37
N SER A 120 11.90 40.04 -9.93
CA SER A 120 11.94 41.17 -9.01
C SER A 120 12.06 40.76 -7.54
N VAL A 121 11.90 39.45 -7.22
CA VAL A 121 12.07 38.90 -5.87
C VAL A 121 13.56 38.61 -5.64
N PRO A 122 14.19 39.19 -4.62
CA PRO A 122 15.60 38.93 -4.35
C PRO A 122 15.87 37.46 -4.00
N LEU A 123 17.04 36.98 -4.41
CA LEU A 123 17.51 35.63 -4.09
C LEU A 123 17.58 35.38 -2.58
N PRO A 124 17.43 34.13 -2.11
CA PRO A 124 17.59 33.76 -0.72
C PRO A 124 18.96 34.16 -0.18
N VAL A 125 19.01 34.76 0.98
CA VAL A 125 20.25 35.05 1.70
C VAL A 125 20.69 33.86 2.57
N ALA A 126 21.92 33.91 3.12
CA ALA A 126 22.51 32.80 3.87
C ALA A 126 21.58 32.23 4.98
N VAL A 127 20.81 33.10 5.67
CA VAL A 127 19.89 32.65 6.71
C VAL A 127 18.68 31.91 6.18
N ASP A 128 18.16 32.29 4.98
CA ASP A 128 17.14 31.55 4.28
C ASP A 128 17.68 30.17 3.87
N GLY A 129 18.94 30.09 3.41
CA GLY A 129 19.64 28.85 3.10
C GLY A 129 19.77 27.93 4.32
N GLN A 130 20.16 28.45 5.48
CA GLN A 130 20.24 27.68 6.71
C GLN A 130 18.88 27.10 7.16
N LEU A 131 17.81 27.85 7.00
CA LEU A 131 16.45 27.37 7.29
C LEU A 131 16.06 26.25 6.31
N ASN A 132 16.40 26.38 5.02
CA ASN A 132 16.10 25.34 4.04
C ASN A 132 16.87 24.03 4.33
N VAL A 133 18.13 24.10 4.78
CA VAL A 133 18.87 22.92 5.24
C VAL A 133 18.15 22.26 6.41
N ALA A 134 17.76 23.01 7.44
CA ALA A 134 17.03 22.47 8.59
C ALA A 134 15.67 21.83 8.18
N ARG A 135 14.96 22.40 7.20
CA ARG A 135 13.73 21.82 6.65
C ARG A 135 13.99 20.51 5.93
N THR A 136 15.10 20.41 5.19
CA THR A 136 15.49 19.15 4.53
C THR A 136 15.84 18.05 5.54
N GLU A 137 16.50 18.42 6.63
CA GLU A 137 16.80 17.49 7.73
C GLU A 137 15.49 17.01 8.41
N LEU A 138 14.54 17.93 8.63
CA LEU A 138 13.21 17.60 9.16
C LEU A 138 12.48 16.62 8.23
N ALA A 139 12.41 16.91 6.93
CA ALA A 139 11.79 16.03 5.94
C ALA A 139 12.45 14.63 5.90
N GLY A 140 13.78 14.58 6.09
CA GLY A 140 14.51 13.31 6.22
C GLY A 140 14.12 12.52 7.47
N ALA A 141 13.94 13.18 8.60
CA ALA A 141 13.51 12.56 9.86
C ALA A 141 12.04 12.07 9.77
N GLU A 142 11.15 12.84 9.14
CA GLU A 142 9.76 12.46 8.88
C GLU A 142 9.69 11.22 7.97
N ALA A 143 10.47 11.20 6.89
CA ALA A 143 10.55 10.05 5.98
C ALA A 143 11.10 8.79 6.68
N ALA A 144 12.05 8.96 7.61
CA ALA A 144 12.56 7.85 8.41
C ALA A 144 11.50 7.29 9.36
N LEU A 145 10.69 8.15 9.97
CA LEU A 145 9.57 7.75 10.82
C LEU A 145 8.49 7.01 10.02
N GLU A 146 8.14 7.53 8.83
CA GLU A 146 7.14 6.88 7.96
C GLU A 146 7.56 5.46 7.52
N LYS A 147 8.86 5.21 7.32
CA LYS A 147 9.37 3.86 7.01
C LYS A 147 9.15 2.84 8.14
N LEU A 148 8.98 3.30 9.38
CA LEU A 148 8.66 2.44 10.53
C LEU A 148 7.16 2.15 10.66
N MET A 149 6.34 2.79 9.83
CA MET A 149 4.89 2.62 9.76
C MET A 149 4.54 1.76 8.54
N ILE A 150 4.30 0.48 8.75
CA ILE A 150 3.94 -0.44 7.65
C ILE A 150 2.45 -0.25 7.34
N ARG A 151 2.16 0.19 6.12
CA ARG A 151 0.80 0.52 5.66
C ARG A 151 0.31 -0.44 4.59
N ALA A 152 -1.01 -0.55 4.46
CA ALA A 152 -1.64 -1.31 3.39
C ALA A 152 -1.41 -0.62 2.04
N PRO A 153 -0.84 -1.29 1.03
CA PRO A 153 -0.66 -0.72 -0.30
C PRO A 153 -1.97 -0.69 -1.11
N ILE A 154 -2.92 -1.57 -0.79
CA ILE A 154 -4.22 -1.74 -1.46
C ILE A 154 -5.33 -2.00 -0.44
N ASP A 155 -6.58 -1.82 -0.87
CA ASP A 155 -7.73 -2.33 -0.13
C ASP A 155 -7.71 -3.86 -0.14
N GLY A 156 -7.95 -4.48 1.01
CA GLY A 156 -7.89 -5.93 1.09
C GLY A 156 -8.21 -6.50 2.46
N THR A 157 -7.92 -7.78 2.61
CA THR A 157 -8.08 -8.53 3.85
C THR A 157 -6.71 -9.06 4.29
N VAL A 158 -6.42 -8.98 5.57
CA VAL A 158 -5.22 -9.58 6.16
C VAL A 158 -5.37 -11.11 6.12
N LEU A 159 -4.60 -11.76 5.26
CA LEU A 159 -4.65 -13.21 5.08
C LEU A 159 -3.82 -13.94 6.13
N GLN A 160 -2.67 -13.39 6.46
CA GLN A 160 -1.73 -14.01 7.40
C GLN A 160 -0.96 -12.92 8.16
N LEU A 161 -0.72 -13.17 9.43
CA LEU A 161 0.10 -12.35 10.30
C LEU A 161 1.13 -13.25 10.98
N ASN A 162 2.38 -13.16 10.59
CA ASN A 162 3.45 -14.02 11.08
C ASN A 162 4.26 -13.34 12.20
N GLY A 163 4.37 -12.01 12.17
CA GLY A 163 5.12 -11.27 13.19
C GLY A 163 4.35 -11.13 14.50
N ARG A 164 5.07 -11.04 15.61
CA ARG A 164 4.53 -10.78 16.95
C ARG A 164 5.09 -9.47 17.49
N ALA A 165 4.34 -8.86 18.41
CA ALA A 165 4.84 -7.70 19.14
C ALA A 165 6.08 -8.07 19.96
N GLY A 166 7.13 -7.26 19.87
CA GLY A 166 8.40 -7.51 20.55
C GLY A 166 9.42 -8.33 19.73
N GLU A 167 9.04 -8.88 18.57
CA GLU A 167 9.97 -9.58 17.68
C GLU A 167 10.76 -8.60 16.81
N LEU A 168 11.98 -8.98 16.48
CA LEU A 168 12.83 -8.25 15.56
C LEU A 168 12.36 -8.46 14.12
N ALA A 169 12.01 -7.38 13.44
CA ALA A 169 11.70 -7.40 12.02
C ALA A 169 12.97 -7.24 11.17
N SER A 170 13.20 -8.17 10.24
CA SER A 170 14.32 -8.09 9.32
C SER A 170 13.86 -8.15 7.87
N PRO A 171 14.39 -7.28 6.98
CA PRO A 171 14.11 -7.36 5.54
C PRO A 171 14.56 -8.67 4.88
N SER A 172 15.54 -9.35 5.48
CA SER A 172 16.06 -10.63 5.01
C SER A 172 15.33 -11.85 5.57
N SER A 173 14.23 -11.65 6.32
CA SER A 173 13.42 -12.75 6.83
C SER A 173 12.79 -13.56 5.69
N THR A 174 12.87 -14.88 5.78
CA THR A 174 12.27 -15.81 4.81
C THR A 174 10.73 -15.73 4.81
N HIS A 175 10.14 -15.28 5.92
CA HIS A 175 8.69 -15.17 6.05
C HIS A 175 8.27 -13.70 6.09
N PRO A 176 7.26 -13.30 5.31
CA PRO A 176 6.73 -11.94 5.38
C PRO A 176 6.07 -11.70 6.73
N LEU A 177 6.18 -10.47 7.27
CA LEU A 177 5.52 -10.09 8.52
C LEU A 177 4.00 -10.22 8.44
N LEU A 178 3.44 -9.87 7.27
CA LEU A 178 2.02 -9.86 7.01
C LEU A 178 1.77 -10.16 5.53
N VAL A 179 0.71 -10.92 5.25
CA VAL A 179 0.22 -11.16 3.89
C VAL A 179 -1.14 -10.49 3.75
N LEU A 180 -1.25 -9.59 2.79
CA LEU A 180 -2.48 -8.87 2.45
C LEU A 180 -2.92 -9.26 1.05
N GLY A 181 -4.22 -9.46 0.85
CA GLY A 181 -4.77 -9.75 -0.46
C GLY A 181 -6.21 -9.29 -0.63
N ASN A 182 -6.58 -8.99 -1.87
CA ASN A 182 -7.97 -8.73 -2.22
C ASN A 182 -8.68 -10.07 -2.46
N VAL A 183 -9.55 -10.47 -1.54
CA VAL A 183 -10.31 -11.72 -1.60
C VAL A 183 -11.66 -11.58 -2.29
N SER A 184 -12.04 -10.38 -2.74
CA SER A 184 -13.30 -10.16 -3.45
C SER A 184 -13.29 -10.75 -4.87
N LYS A 185 -12.09 -10.91 -5.44
CA LYS A 185 -11.86 -11.53 -6.75
C LYS A 185 -10.78 -12.59 -6.60
N LEU A 186 -11.18 -13.85 -6.57
CA LEU A 186 -10.23 -14.95 -6.54
C LEU A 186 -9.95 -15.42 -7.96
N ARG A 187 -8.69 -15.81 -8.18
CA ARG A 187 -8.21 -16.47 -9.39
C ARG A 187 -7.69 -17.85 -9.05
N VAL A 188 -7.91 -18.77 -9.93
CA VAL A 188 -7.28 -20.08 -9.87
C VAL A 188 -6.08 -20.08 -10.81
N ARG A 189 -4.94 -20.49 -10.27
CA ARG A 189 -3.74 -20.77 -11.04
C ARG A 189 -3.77 -22.27 -11.35
N ALA A 190 -4.05 -22.63 -12.58
CA ALA A 190 -4.05 -24.01 -13.07
C ALA A 190 -2.72 -24.29 -13.78
N GLU A 191 -2.13 -25.44 -13.49
CA GLU A 191 -0.98 -25.97 -14.22
C GLU A 191 -1.51 -27.01 -15.21
N VAL A 192 -1.29 -26.77 -16.50
CA VAL A 192 -1.74 -27.62 -17.60
C VAL A 192 -0.53 -28.26 -18.24
N ASP A 193 -0.59 -29.57 -18.47
CA ASP A 193 0.47 -30.31 -19.21
C ASP A 193 0.68 -29.69 -20.60
N GLU A 194 1.94 -29.57 -21.01
CA GLU A 194 2.31 -29.03 -22.33
C GLU A 194 1.59 -29.76 -23.48
N ARG A 195 1.27 -31.03 -23.30
CA ARG A 195 0.55 -31.86 -24.34
C ARG A 195 -0.88 -31.39 -24.53
N ASP A 196 -1.54 -30.90 -23.47
CA ASP A 196 -2.94 -30.49 -23.48
C ASP A 196 -3.10 -28.99 -23.74
N PHE A 197 -1.98 -28.26 -23.84
CA PHE A 197 -1.96 -26.81 -24.03
C PHE A 197 -2.69 -26.34 -25.28
N GLY A 198 -2.60 -27.10 -26.37
CA GLY A 198 -3.23 -26.75 -27.65
C GLY A 198 -4.75 -26.65 -27.61
N ASP A 199 -5.39 -27.26 -26.62
CA ASP A 199 -6.85 -27.32 -26.47
C ASP A 199 -7.39 -26.17 -25.59
N ILE A 200 -6.50 -25.34 -25.03
CA ILE A 200 -6.88 -24.25 -24.12
C ILE A 200 -6.87 -22.91 -24.82
N LYS A 201 -7.98 -22.18 -24.70
CA LYS A 201 -8.16 -20.88 -25.33
C LYS A 201 -8.53 -19.79 -24.31
N LEU A 202 -8.14 -18.56 -24.59
CA LEU A 202 -8.59 -17.40 -23.84
C LEU A 202 -10.12 -17.29 -23.89
N GLY A 203 -10.74 -17.03 -22.74
CA GLY A 203 -12.19 -16.91 -22.63
C GLY A 203 -12.93 -18.25 -22.48
N GLN A 204 -12.25 -19.39 -22.58
CA GLN A 204 -12.85 -20.73 -22.42
C GLN A 204 -13.43 -20.88 -21.02
N VAL A 205 -14.59 -21.53 -20.93
CA VAL A 205 -15.26 -21.84 -19.67
C VAL A 205 -14.52 -22.96 -18.95
N ALA A 206 -14.25 -22.75 -17.68
CA ALA A 206 -13.67 -23.75 -16.80
C ALA A 206 -14.56 -23.99 -15.58
N LEU A 207 -14.60 -25.23 -15.12
CA LEU A 207 -15.28 -25.63 -13.89
C LEU A 207 -14.23 -25.94 -12.83
N VAL A 208 -14.36 -25.32 -11.69
CA VAL A 208 -13.46 -25.48 -10.56
C VAL A 208 -14.14 -26.31 -9.49
N ARG A 209 -13.49 -27.39 -9.07
CA ARG A 209 -13.95 -28.30 -8.02
C ARG A 209 -12.90 -28.37 -6.90
N THR A 210 -13.36 -28.58 -5.69
CA THR A 210 -12.47 -28.83 -4.53
C THR A 210 -13.03 -29.95 -3.67
N ASN A 211 -12.14 -30.73 -3.10
CA ASN A 211 -12.55 -31.78 -2.16
C ASN A 211 -13.11 -31.24 -0.85
N ALA A 212 -12.84 -29.97 -0.53
CA ALA A 212 -13.39 -29.31 0.67
C ALA A 212 -14.91 -29.08 0.58
N PHE A 213 -15.43 -28.87 -0.65
CA PHE A 213 -16.86 -28.62 -0.89
C PHE A 213 -17.38 -29.60 -1.96
N ARG A 214 -17.54 -30.85 -1.55
CA ARG A 214 -17.98 -31.92 -2.46
C ARG A 214 -19.33 -31.58 -3.11
N GLY A 215 -19.42 -31.80 -4.42
CA GLY A 215 -20.65 -31.56 -5.21
C GLY A 215 -20.88 -30.11 -5.59
N ARG A 216 -19.99 -29.17 -5.25
CA ARG A 216 -20.06 -27.79 -5.72
C ARG A 216 -19.08 -27.59 -6.89
N GLU A 217 -19.61 -27.03 -7.97
CA GLU A 217 -18.86 -26.59 -9.13
C GLU A 217 -18.90 -25.07 -9.17
N ILE A 218 -17.73 -24.46 -9.30
CA ILE A 218 -17.61 -23.02 -9.40
C ILE A 218 -17.19 -22.68 -10.81
N ALA A 219 -18.00 -21.88 -11.49
CA ALA A 219 -17.72 -21.48 -12.87
C ALA A 219 -16.59 -20.43 -12.90
N GLY A 220 -15.71 -20.59 -13.85
CA GLY A 220 -14.62 -19.65 -14.13
C GLY A 220 -14.40 -19.50 -15.62
N LYS A 221 -13.55 -18.56 -15.99
CA LYS A 221 -13.16 -18.26 -17.36
C LYS A 221 -11.66 -18.09 -17.45
N VAL A 222 -11.06 -18.68 -18.48
CA VAL A 222 -9.63 -18.49 -18.76
C VAL A 222 -9.39 -17.02 -19.07
N SER A 223 -8.62 -16.36 -18.21
CA SER A 223 -8.29 -14.94 -18.34
C SER A 223 -6.89 -14.67 -18.89
N SER A 224 -5.97 -15.62 -18.67
CA SER A 224 -4.61 -15.51 -19.18
C SER A 224 -3.98 -16.89 -19.31
N ILE A 225 -3.11 -17.02 -20.30
CA ILE A 225 -2.28 -18.20 -20.55
C ILE A 225 -0.83 -17.71 -20.57
N ALA A 226 0.03 -18.32 -19.77
CA ALA A 226 1.44 -17.92 -19.72
C ALA A 226 2.14 -18.27 -21.05
N PRO A 227 2.97 -17.36 -21.59
CA PRO A 227 3.72 -17.63 -22.82
C PRO A 227 5.00 -18.47 -22.58
N MET A 228 5.12 -19.07 -21.39
CA MET A 228 6.30 -19.81 -20.97
C MET A 228 5.89 -21.16 -20.38
N VAL A 229 6.68 -22.18 -20.69
CA VAL A 229 6.60 -23.50 -20.08
C VAL A 229 7.55 -23.54 -18.90
N ASP A 230 7.11 -24.04 -17.75
CA ASP A 230 7.90 -24.15 -16.51
C ASP A 230 7.74 -25.56 -15.92
N ALA A 231 8.60 -25.92 -14.99
CA ALA A 231 8.43 -27.15 -14.22
C ALA A 231 7.23 -27.04 -13.28
N GLY A 232 6.39 -28.06 -13.24
CA GLY A 232 5.20 -28.08 -12.38
C GLY A 232 5.55 -27.93 -10.91
N ARG A 233 4.86 -27.02 -10.22
CA ARG A 233 5.05 -26.73 -8.78
C ARG A 233 4.01 -27.42 -7.91
N ILE A 234 2.90 -27.85 -8.49
CA ILE A 234 1.77 -28.46 -7.78
C ILE A 234 1.90 -29.97 -7.90
N SER A 235 2.23 -30.66 -6.79
CA SER A 235 2.26 -32.13 -6.77
C SER A 235 0.86 -32.69 -6.98
N GLN A 236 0.66 -33.44 -8.05
CA GLN A 236 -0.56 -34.22 -8.28
C GLN A 236 -0.67 -35.32 -7.22
N ARG A 237 -1.88 -35.54 -6.68
CA ARG A 237 -2.13 -36.62 -5.72
C ARG A 237 -2.00 -37.96 -6.42
N GLY A 238 -1.03 -38.75 -6.01
CA GLY A 238 -0.96 -40.19 -6.33
C GLY A 238 0.20 -40.67 -7.19
N GLN A 239 1.01 -39.78 -7.77
CA GLN A 239 2.22 -40.24 -8.51
C GLN A 239 3.49 -39.96 -7.68
N ARG A 240 4.15 -41.01 -7.25
CA ARG A 240 5.52 -41.03 -6.74
C ARG A 240 6.53 -40.95 -7.89
N SER A 241 6.37 -40.04 -8.82
CA SER A 241 7.36 -39.83 -9.86
C SER A 241 7.70 -38.34 -9.92
N MET A 242 8.92 -38.02 -9.61
CA MET A 242 9.58 -36.79 -10.03
C MET A 242 9.82 -36.91 -11.53
N THR A 243 8.75 -36.85 -12.29
CA THR A 243 8.85 -36.67 -13.72
C THR A 243 8.87 -35.19 -13.96
N ASP A 244 9.84 -34.69 -14.70
CA ASP A 244 9.89 -33.35 -15.25
C ASP A 244 8.65 -33.16 -16.16
N VAL A 245 7.52 -32.87 -15.55
CA VAL A 245 6.31 -32.53 -16.29
C VAL A 245 6.37 -31.04 -16.55
N ASN A 246 6.59 -30.71 -17.78
CA ASN A 246 6.50 -29.35 -18.28
C ASN A 246 5.02 -28.90 -18.25
N VAL A 247 4.78 -27.77 -17.64
CA VAL A 247 3.44 -27.21 -17.49
C VAL A 247 3.36 -25.78 -18.00
N VAL A 248 2.20 -25.43 -18.49
CA VAL A 248 1.84 -24.05 -18.82
C VAL A 248 0.90 -23.53 -17.72
N GLU A 249 1.19 -22.35 -17.19
CA GLU A 249 0.34 -21.70 -16.22
C GLU A 249 -0.86 -21.03 -16.92
N VAL A 250 -2.06 -21.37 -16.47
CA VAL A 250 -3.32 -20.80 -16.95
C VAL A 250 -4.03 -20.14 -15.77
N LEU A 251 -4.38 -18.88 -15.92
CA LEU A 251 -5.18 -18.16 -14.92
C LEU A 251 -6.66 -18.24 -15.29
N VAL A 252 -7.46 -18.67 -14.32
CA VAL A 252 -8.91 -18.76 -14.44
C VAL A 252 -9.55 -17.78 -13.45
N ASP A 253 -10.25 -16.78 -13.96
CA ASP A 253 -11.03 -15.85 -13.15
C ASP A 253 -12.35 -16.52 -12.76
N LEU A 254 -12.66 -16.54 -11.47
CA LEU A 254 -13.92 -17.08 -10.96
C LEU A 254 -15.05 -16.07 -11.15
N VAL A 255 -16.21 -16.52 -11.61
CA VAL A 255 -17.40 -15.69 -11.73
C VAL A 255 -17.88 -15.27 -10.33
N GLU A 256 -17.97 -16.25 -9.44
CA GLU A 256 -18.22 -16.05 -8.00
C GLU A 256 -17.22 -16.92 -7.24
N PRO A 257 -16.41 -16.34 -6.34
CA PRO A 257 -15.40 -17.10 -5.61
C PRO A 257 -16.01 -18.14 -4.65
N GLY A 258 -17.29 -18.01 -4.31
CA GLY A 258 -17.95 -18.92 -3.41
C GLY A 258 -17.24 -19.04 -2.05
N PRO A 259 -17.21 -20.23 -1.44
CA PRO A 259 -16.56 -20.46 -0.15
C PRO A 259 -15.06 -20.76 -0.25
N LEU A 260 -14.42 -20.49 -1.40
CA LEU A 260 -13.00 -20.77 -1.59
C LEU A 260 -12.14 -19.82 -0.77
N ALA A 261 -11.08 -20.35 -0.18
CA ALA A 261 -10.05 -19.58 0.48
C ALA A 261 -8.76 -19.53 -0.34
N VAL A 262 -7.98 -18.45 -0.18
CA VAL A 262 -6.67 -18.31 -0.82
C VAL A 262 -5.75 -19.45 -0.37
N GLY A 263 -5.06 -20.08 -1.34
CA GLY A 263 -4.17 -21.21 -1.09
C GLY A 263 -4.85 -22.58 -1.08
N MET A 264 -6.18 -22.64 -1.28
CA MET A 264 -6.87 -23.93 -1.48
C MET A 264 -6.40 -24.62 -2.76
N LYS A 265 -6.19 -25.93 -2.68
CA LYS A 265 -5.98 -26.79 -3.85
C LYS A 265 -7.33 -27.13 -4.48
N VAL A 266 -7.41 -26.93 -5.78
CA VAL A 266 -8.60 -27.13 -6.60
C VAL A 266 -8.25 -27.90 -7.86
N ASP A 267 -9.21 -28.62 -8.40
CA ASP A 267 -9.13 -29.26 -9.70
C ASP A 267 -9.89 -28.41 -10.72
N VAL A 268 -9.29 -28.18 -11.89
CA VAL A 268 -9.86 -27.36 -12.97
C VAL A 268 -10.18 -28.23 -14.16
N TYR A 269 -11.41 -28.18 -14.64
CA TYR A 269 -11.89 -28.88 -15.80
C TYR A 269 -12.24 -27.86 -16.89
N PHE A 270 -11.51 -27.88 -17.98
CA PHE A 270 -11.77 -27.03 -19.14
C PHE A 270 -12.84 -27.69 -20.02
N ARG A 271 -13.89 -26.93 -20.35
CA ARG A 271 -14.93 -27.45 -21.27
C ARG A 271 -14.46 -27.30 -22.71
N PRO A 272 -14.51 -28.37 -23.55
CA PRO A 272 -14.22 -28.21 -24.96
C PRO A 272 -15.23 -27.27 -25.63
N GLU A 273 -14.77 -26.47 -26.61
CA GLU A 273 -15.65 -25.65 -27.45
C GLU A 273 -16.65 -26.53 -28.19
N GLY A 274 -17.95 -26.33 -27.96
CA GLY A 274 -19.02 -27.04 -28.65
C GLY A 274 -19.91 -27.94 -27.78
N ALA A 275 -19.59 -28.13 -26.50
CA ALA A 275 -20.50 -28.83 -25.58
C ALA A 275 -21.60 -27.85 -25.11
N ALA A 276 -22.69 -27.78 -25.87
CA ALA A 276 -23.91 -27.11 -25.47
C ALA A 276 -24.40 -27.68 -24.13
N THR A 277 -24.87 -26.80 -23.26
CA THR A 277 -25.55 -27.13 -22.00
C THR A 277 -26.75 -27.99 -22.31
N GLN A 278 -26.73 -29.31 -21.99
CA GLN A 278 -27.91 -30.14 -21.84
C GLN A 278 -28.50 -29.96 -20.46
#